data_91d61beae1314d2c5a5f9cb12e43176b
#
_entry.id   91d61beae1314d2c5a5f9cb12e43176b
#
_cell.length_a   1.000
_cell.length_b   1.000
_cell.length_c   1.000
_cell.angle_alpha   90.00
_cell.angle_beta   90.00
_cell.angle_gamma   90.00
#
_symmetry.space_group_name_H-M   'P 1'
#
loop_
_entity.id
_entity.type
_entity.pdbx_description
1 polymer ?
#
loop_
_entity_poly.entity_id
_entity_poly.type
_entity_poly.pdbx_seq_one_letter_code
_entity_poly.pdbx_strand_id
1 'polypeptide(L)'
;EPAGFAEFEPSAAPDAAGALLIPTHGFVGVTSLTLAAATAAEKFGARFSVATGAINIQPAPNGRVTVRTADATLDADRVILAAGSWSSQITVEGAAAVPVKPIRGQLLQLQAPPGALRRVIWGPDGYLVPWPDGSVLVGSTVEDVGFDETHTHDAVERLKAAAVSLVPSLAGAELASVRTGLRPKGPDDVPVLGRSRVVPGLIYATAHYRNGVLFTPLTVALVSDLVFDRAPDPALRDLDPARFGGL
;
A
#
# COMPACT_ATOMS: atom_id res chain seq x y z
N GLU A 1 11.73 -15.38 -26.75
CA GLU A 1 12.70 -14.87 -27.75
C GLU A 1 12.42 -13.39 -28.06
N PRO A 2 13.44 -12.56 -28.41
CA PRO A 2 13.25 -11.12 -28.60
C PRO A 2 12.20 -10.74 -29.65
N ALA A 3 12.04 -11.52 -30.68
CA ALA A 3 11.08 -11.26 -31.77
C ALA A 3 9.60 -11.54 -31.39
N GLY A 4 9.36 -12.35 -30.37
CA GLY A 4 8.00 -12.81 -30.03
C GLY A 4 7.21 -11.86 -29.13
N PHE A 5 7.88 -11.00 -28.32
CA PHE A 5 7.14 -10.16 -27.39
C PHE A 5 6.44 -8.94 -28.05
N ALA A 6 6.94 -8.49 -29.21
CA ALA A 6 6.30 -7.43 -29.98
C ALA A 6 4.88 -7.79 -30.44
N GLU A 7 4.56 -9.08 -30.56
CA GLU A 7 3.20 -9.55 -30.82
C GLU A 7 2.25 -9.25 -29.64
N PHE A 8 2.76 -9.38 -28.42
CA PHE A 8 2.01 -9.12 -27.21
C PHE A 8 1.96 -7.65 -26.82
N GLU A 9 3.08 -6.92 -27.01
CA GLU A 9 3.18 -5.49 -26.74
C GLU A 9 4.02 -4.80 -27.82
N PRO A 10 3.36 -4.36 -28.92
CA PRO A 10 4.04 -3.73 -30.07
C PRO A 10 4.76 -2.43 -29.74
N SER A 11 4.37 -1.75 -28.65
CA SER A 11 4.94 -0.45 -28.25
C SER A 11 6.19 -0.60 -27.40
N ALA A 12 6.55 -1.81 -26.98
CA ALA A 12 7.75 -2.04 -26.19
C ALA A 12 9.02 -1.75 -27.01
N ALA A 13 10.09 -1.31 -26.33
CA ALA A 13 11.37 -0.99 -26.95
C ALA A 13 11.90 -2.18 -27.76
N PRO A 14 12.28 -1.99 -29.03
CA PRO A 14 12.64 -3.09 -29.93
C PRO A 14 13.99 -3.74 -29.60
N ASP A 15 14.82 -3.09 -28.82
CA ASP A 15 16.15 -3.53 -28.37
C ASP A 15 16.13 -4.31 -27.07
N ALA A 16 14.95 -4.62 -26.53
CA ALA A 16 14.84 -5.46 -25.34
C ALA A 16 15.43 -6.85 -25.60
N ALA A 17 16.35 -7.27 -24.73
CA ALA A 17 17.04 -8.57 -24.85
C ALA A 17 16.09 -9.78 -24.70
N GLY A 18 14.94 -9.57 -24.08
CA GLY A 18 13.88 -10.57 -23.88
C GLY A 18 12.81 -10.08 -22.93
N ALA A 19 11.72 -10.83 -22.86
CA ALA A 19 10.61 -10.54 -21.95
C ALA A 19 9.99 -11.83 -21.39
N LEU A 20 9.44 -11.73 -20.19
CA LEU A 20 8.60 -12.75 -19.57
C LEU A 20 7.15 -12.30 -19.60
N LEU A 21 6.27 -13.06 -20.25
CA LEU A 21 4.83 -12.81 -20.20
C LEU A 21 4.21 -13.49 -18.98
N ILE A 22 3.52 -12.71 -18.16
CA ILE A 22 2.74 -13.20 -17.01
C ILE A 22 1.25 -12.96 -17.30
N PRO A 23 0.52 -13.95 -17.84
CA PRO A 23 -0.88 -13.77 -18.28
C PRO A 23 -1.85 -13.40 -17.16
N THR A 24 -1.52 -13.77 -15.92
CA THR A 24 -2.34 -13.50 -14.73
C THR A 24 -2.02 -12.18 -14.05
N HIS A 25 -1.01 -11.43 -14.54
CA HIS A 25 -0.66 -10.14 -13.99
C HIS A 25 -1.70 -9.09 -14.38
N GLY A 26 -2.16 -8.33 -13.40
CA GLY A 26 -3.11 -7.26 -13.58
C GLY A 26 -2.83 -6.08 -12.67
N PHE A 27 -3.73 -5.13 -12.69
CA PHE A 27 -3.70 -3.97 -11.79
C PHE A 27 -5.11 -3.60 -11.32
N VAL A 28 -5.21 -2.80 -10.28
CA VAL A 28 -6.48 -2.31 -9.75
C VAL A 28 -6.38 -0.82 -9.44
N GLY A 29 -7.45 -0.08 -9.69
CA GLY A 29 -7.61 1.30 -9.28
C GLY A 29 -7.79 1.40 -7.76
N VAL A 30 -6.70 1.60 -7.02
CA VAL A 30 -6.69 1.54 -5.55
C VAL A 30 -7.66 2.56 -4.94
N THR A 31 -7.71 3.78 -5.46
CA THR A 31 -8.66 4.81 -4.99
C THR A 31 -10.11 4.34 -5.13
N SER A 32 -10.47 3.82 -6.30
CA SER A 32 -11.83 3.32 -6.57
C SER A 32 -12.16 2.12 -5.67
N LEU A 33 -11.21 1.21 -5.48
CA LEU A 33 -11.37 0.05 -4.58
C LEU A 33 -11.61 0.50 -3.15
N THR A 34 -10.82 1.45 -2.64
CA THR A 34 -10.94 1.97 -1.27
C THR A 34 -12.28 2.67 -1.07
N LEU A 35 -12.70 3.51 -2.02
CA LEU A 35 -14.00 4.19 -1.95
C LEU A 35 -15.17 3.21 -2.01
N ALA A 36 -15.09 2.20 -2.86
CA ALA A 36 -16.12 1.15 -2.95
C ALA A 36 -16.22 0.37 -1.63
N ALA A 37 -15.08 0.01 -1.01
CA ALA A 37 -15.05 -0.66 0.27
C ALA A 37 -15.63 0.22 1.39
N ALA A 38 -15.28 1.50 1.44
CA ALA A 38 -15.81 2.44 2.40
C ALA A 38 -17.33 2.60 2.25
N THR A 39 -17.82 2.82 1.02
CA THR A 39 -19.25 2.91 0.73
C THR A 39 -20.01 1.63 1.13
N ALA A 40 -19.42 0.47 0.88
CA ALA A 40 -20.02 -0.79 1.32
C ALA A 40 -20.07 -0.90 2.84
N ALA A 41 -18.99 -0.52 3.54
CA ALA A 41 -18.98 -0.52 5.00
C ALA A 41 -20.03 0.40 5.61
N GLU A 42 -20.21 1.61 5.06
CA GLU A 42 -21.26 2.54 5.48
C GLU A 42 -22.66 1.94 5.34
N LYS A 43 -22.94 1.24 4.25
CA LYS A 43 -24.22 0.53 4.06
C LYS A 43 -24.47 -0.56 5.11
N PHE A 44 -23.42 -1.12 5.69
CA PHE A 44 -23.48 -2.06 6.81
C PHE A 44 -23.40 -1.38 8.18
N GLY A 45 -23.47 -0.05 8.25
CA GLY A 45 -23.55 0.70 9.50
C GLY A 45 -22.21 1.18 10.04
N ALA A 46 -21.12 1.05 9.33
CA ALA A 46 -19.85 1.65 9.73
C ALA A 46 -19.94 3.19 9.69
N ARG A 47 -19.24 3.83 10.63
CA ARG A 47 -19.13 5.28 10.69
C ARG A 47 -17.66 5.69 10.48
N PHE A 48 -17.45 6.71 9.68
CA PHE A 48 -16.13 7.29 9.41
C PHE A 48 -16.02 8.66 10.08
N SER A 49 -14.93 8.86 10.85
CA SER A 49 -14.52 10.16 11.34
C SER A 49 -13.28 10.60 10.57
N VAL A 50 -13.40 11.64 9.76
CA VAL A 50 -12.31 12.17 8.93
C VAL A 50 -11.61 13.30 9.69
N ALA A 51 -10.32 13.49 9.41
CA ALA A 51 -9.48 14.51 10.05
C ALA A 51 -9.31 14.37 11.58
N THR A 52 -9.61 13.18 12.12
CA THR A 52 -9.44 12.87 13.55
C THR A 52 -8.45 11.74 13.68
N GLY A 53 -7.19 12.07 14.00
CA GLY A 53 -6.13 11.08 14.18
C GLY A 53 -6.12 10.48 15.58
N ALA A 54 -5.97 9.15 15.68
CA ALA A 54 -5.66 8.50 16.95
C ALA A 54 -4.25 8.90 17.41
N ILE A 55 -4.11 9.22 18.70
CA ILE A 55 -2.84 9.64 19.32
C ILE A 55 -2.33 8.55 20.25
N ASN A 56 -3.24 7.93 21.00
CA ASN A 56 -2.91 6.94 22.01
C ASN A 56 -3.95 5.83 22.04
N ILE A 57 -3.48 4.60 22.30
CA ILE A 57 -4.29 3.41 22.52
C ILE A 57 -3.88 2.84 23.88
N GLN A 58 -4.84 2.60 24.75
CA GLN A 58 -4.58 2.09 26.09
C GLN A 58 -5.60 1.01 26.50
N PRO A 59 -5.22 0.10 27.40
CA PRO A 59 -6.18 -0.85 27.95
C PRO A 59 -7.26 -0.12 28.76
N ALA A 60 -8.48 -0.60 28.69
CA ALA A 60 -9.61 -0.13 29.47
C ALA A 60 -10.14 -1.26 30.36
N PRO A 61 -10.98 -0.95 31.39
CA PRO A 61 -11.60 -1.97 32.22
C PRO A 61 -12.37 -3.02 31.40
N ASN A 62 -12.50 -4.22 31.95
CA ASN A 62 -13.21 -5.37 31.35
C ASN A 62 -12.66 -5.83 29.99
N GLY A 63 -11.35 -5.64 29.74
CA GLY A 63 -10.69 -6.09 28.51
C GLY A 63 -11.04 -5.24 27.28
N ARG A 64 -11.63 -4.09 27.46
CA ARG A 64 -11.88 -3.10 26.40
C ARG A 64 -10.62 -2.31 26.10
N VAL A 65 -10.68 -1.54 25.03
CA VAL A 65 -9.57 -0.68 24.55
C VAL A 65 -10.10 0.74 24.42
N THR A 66 -9.36 1.69 24.97
CA THR A 66 -9.63 3.12 24.82
C THR A 66 -8.71 3.69 23.74
N VAL A 67 -9.28 4.40 22.78
CA VAL A 67 -8.57 5.18 21.78
C VAL A 67 -8.75 6.66 22.06
N ARG A 68 -7.65 7.40 22.22
CA ARG A 68 -7.66 8.85 22.40
C ARG A 68 -7.27 9.55 21.11
N THR A 69 -8.04 10.56 20.76
CA THR A 69 -7.76 11.52 19.69
C THR A 69 -7.50 12.90 20.30
N ALA A 70 -7.28 13.91 19.46
CA ALA A 70 -7.16 15.29 19.95
C ALA A 70 -8.45 15.76 20.65
N ASP A 71 -9.61 15.34 20.15
CA ASP A 71 -10.90 15.92 20.53
C ASP A 71 -11.84 14.94 21.25
N ALA A 72 -11.50 13.64 21.28
CA ALA A 72 -12.40 12.60 21.78
C ALA A 72 -11.66 11.44 22.47
N THR A 73 -12.41 10.70 23.26
CA THR A 73 -12.03 9.42 23.82
C THR A 73 -13.09 8.39 23.41
N LEU A 74 -12.67 7.28 22.83
CA LEU A 74 -13.54 6.23 22.32
C LEU A 74 -13.19 4.91 22.99
N ASP A 75 -14.19 4.19 23.49
CA ASP A 75 -14.02 2.85 24.05
C ASP A 75 -14.62 1.81 23.11
N ALA A 76 -13.88 0.74 22.88
CA ALA A 76 -14.27 -0.37 22.01
C ALA A 76 -13.90 -1.73 22.61
N ASP A 77 -14.60 -2.78 22.23
CA ASP A 77 -14.26 -4.16 22.62
C ASP A 77 -13.04 -4.64 21.84
N ARG A 78 -12.87 -4.17 20.61
CA ARG A 78 -11.72 -4.46 19.73
C ARG A 78 -11.30 -3.20 18.99
N VAL A 79 -10.01 -3.01 18.86
CA VAL A 79 -9.39 -1.93 18.07
C VAL A 79 -8.44 -2.56 17.04
N ILE A 80 -8.51 -2.12 15.79
CA ILE A 80 -7.58 -2.52 14.73
C ILE A 80 -6.69 -1.32 14.40
N LEU A 81 -5.40 -1.44 14.68
CA LEU A 81 -4.41 -0.44 14.30
C LEU A 81 -3.94 -0.71 12.87
N ALA A 82 -4.55 0.00 11.91
CA ALA A 82 -4.29 -0.12 10.48
C ALA A 82 -3.83 1.22 9.87
N ALA A 83 -3.04 2.00 10.63
CA ALA A 83 -2.64 3.37 10.28
C ALA A 83 -1.47 3.45 9.28
N GLY A 84 -1.10 2.34 8.62
CA GLY A 84 -0.06 2.34 7.59
C GLY A 84 1.26 2.92 8.11
N SER A 85 1.84 3.86 7.39
CA SER A 85 3.11 4.51 7.75
C SER A 85 3.04 5.30 9.07
N TRP A 86 1.86 5.74 9.48
CA TRP A 86 1.64 6.48 10.72
C TRP A 86 1.46 5.58 11.95
N SER A 87 1.48 4.26 11.79
CA SER A 87 1.35 3.32 12.90
C SER A 87 2.40 3.53 13.99
N SER A 88 3.62 3.96 13.62
CA SER A 88 4.70 4.25 14.56
C SER A 88 4.51 5.56 15.36
N GLN A 89 3.59 6.41 14.95
CA GLN A 89 3.29 7.67 15.63
C GLN A 89 2.15 7.53 16.66
N ILE A 90 1.45 6.40 16.67
CA ILE A 90 0.39 6.13 17.62
C ILE A 90 0.99 5.41 18.82
N THR A 91 0.92 6.05 19.99
CA THR A 91 1.40 5.44 21.23
C THR A 91 0.46 4.32 21.67
N VAL A 92 1.00 3.16 21.95
CA VAL A 92 0.27 2.06 22.58
C VAL A 92 0.81 1.91 24.00
N GLU A 93 -0.03 2.11 24.99
CA GLU A 93 0.40 2.15 26.40
C GLU A 93 0.97 0.81 26.85
N GLY A 94 2.17 0.86 27.40
CA GLY A 94 2.91 -0.31 27.86
C GLY A 94 3.58 -1.12 26.75
N ALA A 95 3.33 -0.78 25.47
CA ALA A 95 3.96 -1.48 24.34
C ALA A 95 5.14 -0.68 23.76
N ALA A 96 6.01 -1.38 23.06
CA ALA A 96 7.02 -0.75 22.20
C ALA A 96 6.36 -0.01 21.03
N ALA A 97 7.06 0.96 20.45
CA ALA A 97 6.58 1.62 19.23
C ALA A 97 6.52 0.60 18.08
N VAL A 98 5.45 0.66 17.29
CA VAL A 98 5.32 -0.19 16.10
C VAL A 98 6.50 0.10 15.16
N PRO A 99 7.32 -0.90 14.78
CA PRO A 99 8.57 -0.68 14.05
C PRO A 99 8.31 -0.48 12.56
N VAL A 100 7.53 0.54 12.22
CA VAL A 100 7.18 0.90 10.84
C VAL A 100 7.79 2.25 10.50
N LYS A 101 8.42 2.34 9.34
CA LYS A 101 8.89 3.60 8.78
C LYS A 101 8.24 3.88 7.42
N PRO A 102 8.03 5.16 7.07
CA PRO A 102 7.53 5.55 5.76
C PRO A 102 8.64 5.40 4.70
N ILE A 103 8.30 4.81 3.57
CA ILE A 103 9.15 4.82 2.37
C ILE A 103 8.38 5.52 1.26
N ARG A 104 8.88 6.69 0.85
CA ARG A 104 8.27 7.47 -0.21
C ARG A 104 8.35 6.76 -1.55
N GLY A 105 7.26 6.84 -2.31
CA GLY A 105 7.21 6.45 -3.70
C GLY A 105 6.53 7.52 -4.52
N GLN A 106 7.16 7.92 -5.61
CA GLN A 106 6.62 8.87 -6.57
C GLN A 106 6.17 8.15 -7.82
N LEU A 107 5.06 8.58 -8.39
CA LEU A 107 4.42 8.05 -9.59
C LEU A 107 4.12 9.21 -10.54
N LEU A 108 4.26 8.98 -11.83
CA LEU A 108 3.79 9.91 -12.86
C LEU A 108 2.53 9.37 -13.53
N GLN A 109 1.69 10.29 -13.98
CA GLN A 109 0.65 10.01 -14.96
C GLN A 109 0.99 10.79 -16.23
N LEU A 110 1.26 10.06 -17.31
CA LEU A 110 1.55 10.62 -18.62
C LEU A 110 0.30 10.52 -19.49
N GLN A 111 -0.03 11.61 -20.20
CA GLN A 111 -1.03 11.57 -21.25
C GLN A 111 -0.41 10.96 -22.50
N ALA A 112 -0.92 9.83 -22.92
CA ALA A 112 -0.37 9.07 -24.04
C ALA A 112 -1.39 9.01 -25.20
N PRO A 113 -0.92 8.80 -26.44
CA PRO A 113 -1.82 8.52 -27.55
C PRO A 113 -2.66 7.27 -27.29
N PRO A 114 -3.89 7.19 -27.78
CA PRO A 114 -4.72 5.99 -27.64
C PRO A 114 -4.01 4.74 -28.14
N GLY A 115 -3.97 3.72 -27.28
CA GLY A 115 -3.31 2.44 -27.61
C GLY A 115 -1.77 2.46 -27.51
N ALA A 116 -1.19 3.52 -26.94
CA ALA A 116 0.26 3.60 -26.72
C ALA A 116 0.83 2.46 -25.87
N LEU A 117 0.02 1.86 -25.02
CA LEU A 117 0.39 0.72 -24.18
C LEU A 117 -0.82 -0.20 -24.01
N ARG A 118 -0.63 -1.51 -24.19
CA ARG A 118 -1.71 -2.51 -24.05
C ARG A 118 -1.63 -3.28 -22.74
N ARG A 119 -0.43 -3.45 -22.19
CA ARG A 119 -0.15 -4.29 -21.02
C ARG A 119 0.67 -3.55 -19.99
N VAL A 120 0.64 -4.04 -18.76
CA VAL A 120 1.63 -3.62 -17.76
C VAL A 120 3.00 -4.10 -18.19
N ILE A 121 3.97 -3.19 -18.22
CA ILE A 121 5.38 -3.50 -18.51
C ILE A 121 6.20 -3.23 -17.26
N TRP A 122 7.06 -4.17 -16.89
CA TRP A 122 8.08 -4.00 -15.85
C TRP A 122 9.45 -3.99 -16.50
N GLY A 123 10.30 -3.05 -16.07
CA GLY A 123 11.70 -2.94 -16.45
C GLY A 123 12.60 -2.70 -15.23
N PRO A 124 13.90 -2.60 -15.44
CA PRO A 124 14.87 -2.40 -14.35
C PRO A 124 14.61 -1.14 -13.53
N ASP A 125 14.24 -0.04 -14.20
CA ASP A 125 14.15 1.29 -13.60
C ASP A 125 12.70 1.72 -13.27
N GLY A 126 11.71 0.87 -13.56
CA GLY A 126 10.31 1.18 -13.28
C GLY A 126 9.32 0.28 -13.98
N TYR A 127 8.07 0.67 -13.88
CA TYR A 127 6.94 -0.03 -14.53
C TYR A 127 5.97 0.96 -15.15
N LEU A 128 5.25 0.48 -16.16
CA LEU A 128 4.21 1.21 -16.87
C LEU A 128 2.88 0.49 -16.71
N VAL A 129 1.82 1.23 -16.42
CA VAL A 129 0.46 0.68 -16.31
C VAL A 129 -0.44 1.46 -17.26
N PRO A 130 -1.05 0.80 -18.27
CA PRO A 130 -2.07 1.44 -19.10
C PRO A 130 -3.31 1.72 -18.26
N TRP A 131 -3.77 2.97 -18.26
CA TRP A 131 -4.95 3.34 -17.50
C TRP A 131 -6.19 3.41 -18.42
N PRO A 132 -7.41 3.14 -17.91
CA PRO A 132 -8.62 3.09 -18.76
C PRO A 132 -8.96 4.38 -19.47
N ASP A 133 -8.50 5.53 -18.99
CA ASP A 133 -8.67 6.86 -19.61
C ASP A 133 -7.67 7.15 -20.75
N GLY A 134 -6.82 6.18 -21.09
CA GLY A 134 -5.76 6.31 -22.10
C GLY A 134 -4.45 6.86 -21.58
N SER A 135 -4.38 7.30 -20.32
CA SER A 135 -3.11 7.70 -19.71
C SER A 135 -2.25 6.48 -19.33
N VAL A 136 -0.97 6.73 -19.06
CA VAL A 136 -0.02 5.72 -18.58
C VAL A 136 0.51 6.13 -17.23
N LEU A 137 0.33 5.27 -16.22
CA LEU A 137 1.01 5.42 -14.93
C LEU A 137 2.44 4.89 -15.03
N VAL A 138 3.38 5.68 -14.55
CA VAL A 138 4.81 5.33 -14.49
C VAL A 138 5.23 5.27 -13.04
N GLY A 139 5.75 4.16 -12.62
CA GLY A 139 6.18 3.96 -11.23
C GLY A 139 7.48 3.18 -11.13
N SER A 140 8.09 3.21 -10.00
CA SER A 140 7.98 4.17 -8.90
C SER A 140 9.32 4.31 -8.21
N THR A 141 9.56 5.45 -7.61
CA THR A 141 10.73 5.63 -6.75
C THR A 141 10.60 4.85 -5.44
N VAL A 142 11.73 4.66 -4.76
CA VAL A 142 11.82 4.08 -3.41
C VAL A 142 12.81 4.93 -2.62
N GLU A 143 12.29 5.73 -1.69
CA GLU A 143 13.08 6.77 -1.01
C GLU A 143 12.84 6.75 0.49
N ASP A 144 13.91 6.68 1.28
CA ASP A 144 13.87 6.74 2.74
C ASP A 144 14.10 8.20 3.20
N VAL A 145 13.03 8.98 3.22
CA VAL A 145 13.04 10.42 3.50
C VAL A 145 12.08 10.81 4.62
N GLY A 146 11.68 9.85 5.44
CA GLY A 146 10.70 10.07 6.50
C GLY A 146 9.31 10.38 5.93
N PHE A 147 8.57 11.27 6.60
CA PHE A 147 7.21 11.65 6.24
C PHE A 147 7.13 12.78 5.19
N ASP A 148 8.21 13.02 4.43
CA ASP A 148 8.19 13.98 3.33
C ASP A 148 7.43 13.43 2.13
N GLU A 149 6.27 14.01 1.82
CA GLU A 149 5.41 13.64 0.70
C GLU A 149 5.58 14.55 -0.52
N THR A 150 6.60 15.43 -0.52
CA THR A 150 6.85 16.29 -1.69
C THR A 150 7.43 15.50 -2.84
N HIS A 151 7.01 15.83 -4.07
CA HIS A 151 7.65 15.27 -5.26
C HIS A 151 8.91 16.06 -5.64
N THR A 152 9.84 15.41 -6.32
CA THR A 152 11.12 16.02 -6.72
C THR A 152 11.28 16.04 -8.23
N HIS A 153 11.93 17.05 -8.75
CA HIS A 153 12.23 17.17 -10.18
C HIS A 153 13.05 15.97 -10.69
N ASP A 154 14.05 15.57 -9.93
CA ASP A 154 14.92 14.43 -10.29
C ASP A 154 14.14 13.12 -10.41
N ALA A 155 13.18 12.87 -9.53
CA ALA A 155 12.33 11.68 -9.63
C ALA A 155 11.43 11.73 -10.87
N VAL A 156 10.90 12.90 -11.19
CA VAL A 156 10.09 13.09 -12.40
C VAL A 156 10.92 12.77 -13.65
N GLU A 157 12.12 13.33 -13.76
CA GLU A 157 12.98 13.10 -14.94
C GLU A 157 13.45 11.64 -15.04
N ARG A 158 13.82 11.01 -13.94
CA ARG A 158 14.17 9.57 -13.93
C ARG A 158 13.02 8.68 -14.37
N LEU A 159 11.80 8.94 -13.85
CA LEU A 159 10.64 8.14 -14.23
C LEU A 159 10.22 8.37 -15.68
N LYS A 160 10.33 9.59 -16.20
CA LYS A 160 10.15 9.85 -17.66
C LYS A 160 11.16 9.07 -18.49
N ALA A 161 12.42 9.11 -18.11
CA ALA A 161 13.48 8.36 -18.82
C ALA A 161 13.20 6.85 -18.78
N ALA A 162 12.79 6.30 -17.64
CA ALA A 162 12.39 4.90 -17.52
C ALA A 162 11.19 4.56 -18.42
N ALA A 163 10.20 5.46 -18.51
CA ALA A 163 9.07 5.26 -19.41
C ALA A 163 9.49 5.20 -20.88
N VAL A 164 10.33 6.13 -21.31
CA VAL A 164 10.82 6.21 -22.69
C VAL A 164 11.71 5.02 -23.03
N SER A 165 12.53 4.54 -22.09
CA SER A 165 13.36 3.35 -22.30
C SER A 165 12.55 2.08 -22.52
N LEU A 166 11.37 1.97 -21.89
CA LEU A 166 10.48 0.82 -22.06
C LEU A 166 9.55 0.97 -23.25
N VAL A 167 9.06 2.18 -23.51
CA VAL A 167 8.11 2.51 -24.59
C VAL A 167 8.54 3.84 -25.24
N PRO A 168 9.36 3.80 -26.30
CA PRO A 168 9.95 4.99 -26.93
C PRO A 168 8.92 6.03 -27.41
N SER A 169 7.72 5.60 -27.77
CA SER A 169 6.64 6.51 -28.21
C SER A 169 6.14 7.46 -27.11
N LEU A 170 6.51 7.22 -25.83
CA LEU A 170 6.20 8.11 -24.71
C LEU A 170 7.15 9.32 -24.59
N ALA A 171 8.17 9.46 -25.47
CA ALA A 171 9.09 10.58 -25.41
C ALA A 171 8.44 11.97 -25.49
N GLY A 172 7.31 12.07 -26.19
CA GLY A 172 6.52 13.32 -26.31
C GLY A 172 5.29 13.37 -25.41
N ALA A 173 5.11 12.42 -24.50
CA ALA A 173 3.92 12.36 -23.65
C ALA A 173 3.92 13.51 -22.62
N GLU A 174 2.78 14.18 -22.49
CA GLU A 174 2.59 15.26 -21.52
C GLU A 174 2.46 14.71 -20.11
N LEU A 175 3.10 15.37 -19.14
CA LEU A 175 2.95 15.05 -17.72
C LEU A 175 1.61 15.60 -17.20
N ALA A 176 0.64 14.72 -16.98
CA ALA A 176 -0.67 15.09 -16.47
C ALA A 176 -0.66 15.31 -14.94
N SER A 177 0.05 14.46 -14.20
CA SER A 177 0.14 14.61 -12.73
C SER A 177 1.34 13.84 -12.15
N VAL A 178 1.74 14.26 -10.96
CA VAL A 178 2.68 13.54 -10.08
C VAL A 178 1.94 13.16 -8.81
N ARG A 179 2.13 11.92 -8.35
CA ARG A 179 1.56 11.43 -7.09
C ARG A 179 2.68 10.94 -6.20
N THR A 180 2.54 11.22 -4.92
CA THR A 180 3.45 10.74 -3.89
C THR A 180 2.67 9.95 -2.85
N GLY A 181 3.29 8.92 -2.29
CA GLY A 181 2.69 8.14 -1.22
C GLY A 181 3.76 7.51 -0.34
N LEU A 182 3.39 7.24 0.91
CA LEU A 182 4.26 6.66 1.92
C LEU A 182 3.90 5.19 2.15
N ARG A 183 4.84 4.29 1.88
CA ARG A 183 4.66 2.85 2.09
C ARG A 183 5.10 2.49 3.50
N PRO A 184 4.28 1.75 4.27
CA PRO A 184 4.62 1.31 5.62
C PRO A 184 5.62 0.14 5.58
N LYS A 185 6.90 0.42 5.77
CA LYS A 185 7.95 -0.60 5.77
C LYS A 185 8.26 -1.06 7.18
N GLY A 186 8.10 -2.37 7.44
CA GLY A 186 8.62 -3.04 8.62
C GLY A 186 10.10 -3.40 8.48
N PRO A 187 10.76 -3.84 9.57
CA PRO A 187 12.18 -4.19 9.54
C PRO A 187 12.52 -5.41 8.67
N ASP A 188 11.61 -6.35 8.57
CA ASP A 188 11.77 -7.65 7.89
C ASP A 188 10.96 -7.76 6.59
N ASP A 189 10.35 -6.66 6.13
CA ASP A 189 9.47 -6.59 4.96
C ASP A 189 8.24 -7.53 5.02
N VAL A 190 7.94 -8.09 6.20
CA VAL A 190 6.77 -8.93 6.47
C VAL A 190 5.71 -8.11 7.21
N PRO A 191 4.42 -8.22 6.88
CA PRO A 191 3.35 -7.50 7.58
C PRO A 191 3.33 -7.78 9.08
N VAL A 192 2.98 -6.77 9.86
CA VAL A 192 2.70 -6.91 11.30
C VAL A 192 1.20 -7.09 11.46
N LEU A 193 0.78 -8.35 11.72
CA LEU A 193 -0.63 -8.69 11.80
C LEU A 193 -0.85 -9.71 12.92
N GLY A 194 -1.69 -9.34 13.88
CA GLY A 194 -1.97 -10.19 15.03
C GLY A 194 -2.41 -9.40 16.26
N ARG A 195 -2.71 -10.10 17.34
CA ARG A 195 -3.10 -9.49 18.61
C ARG A 195 -1.90 -8.89 19.33
N SER A 196 -2.12 -7.75 19.98
CA SER A 196 -1.17 -7.21 20.95
C SER A 196 -1.00 -8.18 22.11
N ARG A 197 0.23 -8.31 22.59
CA ARG A 197 0.55 -9.03 23.84
C ARG A 197 0.40 -8.14 25.08
N VAL A 198 0.32 -6.84 24.87
CA VAL A 198 0.32 -5.82 25.94
C VAL A 198 -1.09 -5.26 26.18
N VAL A 199 -1.83 -4.94 25.11
CA VAL A 199 -3.18 -4.36 25.19
C VAL A 199 -4.20 -5.38 24.69
N PRO A 200 -4.89 -6.09 25.62
CA PRO A 200 -5.97 -7.01 25.23
C PRO A 200 -7.03 -6.28 24.38
N GLY A 201 -7.46 -6.91 23.30
CA GLY A 201 -8.43 -6.32 22.36
C GLY A 201 -7.82 -5.46 21.25
N LEU A 202 -6.53 -5.13 21.29
CA LEU A 202 -5.83 -4.48 20.17
C LEU A 202 -5.33 -5.53 19.17
N ILE A 203 -5.55 -5.26 17.88
CA ILE A 203 -5.06 -6.03 16.73
C ILE A 203 -4.24 -5.10 15.85
N TYR A 204 -3.02 -5.49 15.53
CA TYR A 204 -2.19 -4.81 14.54
C TYR A 204 -2.50 -5.33 13.14
N ALA A 205 -2.58 -4.43 12.15
CA ALA A 205 -2.72 -4.75 10.72
C ALA A 205 -1.97 -3.71 9.88
N THR A 206 -0.65 -3.77 9.86
CA THR A 206 0.22 -2.75 9.27
C THR A 206 1.49 -3.36 8.65
N ALA A 207 2.44 -2.53 8.23
CA ALA A 207 3.72 -2.92 7.64
C ALA A 207 3.65 -3.73 6.34
N HIS A 208 2.59 -3.62 5.55
CA HIS A 208 2.43 -4.36 4.29
C HIS A 208 3.38 -3.91 3.18
N TYR A 209 4.09 -2.81 3.36
CA TYR A 209 5.07 -2.22 2.45
C TYR A 209 4.54 -2.11 1.01
N ARG A 210 5.07 -2.92 0.06
CA ARG A 210 4.69 -2.90 -1.36
C ARG A 210 3.54 -3.83 -1.70
N ASN A 211 3.15 -4.71 -0.80
CA ASN A 211 2.22 -5.82 -1.05
C ASN A 211 0.82 -5.60 -0.44
N GLY A 212 0.54 -4.41 0.09
CA GLY A 212 -0.72 -4.15 0.80
C GLY A 212 -1.97 -4.46 -0.02
N VAL A 213 -1.99 -4.06 -1.28
CA VAL A 213 -3.14 -4.33 -2.17
C VAL A 213 -3.27 -5.82 -2.47
N LEU A 214 -2.16 -6.48 -2.79
CA LEU A 214 -2.13 -7.92 -3.08
C LEU A 214 -2.60 -8.76 -1.88
N PHE A 215 -2.17 -8.37 -0.68
CA PHE A 215 -2.53 -9.08 0.54
C PHE A 215 -3.88 -8.65 1.14
N THR A 216 -4.58 -7.68 0.57
CA THR A 216 -5.86 -7.19 1.13
C THR A 216 -6.86 -8.32 1.43
N PRO A 217 -7.15 -9.27 0.52
CA PRO A 217 -8.12 -10.33 0.81
C PRO A 217 -7.68 -11.23 1.98
N LEU A 218 -6.41 -11.61 2.02
CA LEU A 218 -5.86 -12.41 3.10
C LEU A 218 -5.88 -11.65 4.43
N THR A 219 -5.43 -10.39 4.42
CA THR A 219 -5.44 -9.52 5.61
C THR A 219 -6.84 -9.39 6.19
N VAL A 220 -7.84 -9.16 5.34
CA VAL A 220 -9.25 -9.05 5.78
C VAL A 220 -9.74 -10.35 6.41
N ALA A 221 -9.43 -11.49 5.82
CA ALA A 221 -9.79 -12.81 6.37
C ALA A 221 -9.16 -13.01 7.75
N LEU A 222 -7.83 -12.82 7.85
CA LEU A 222 -7.08 -13.00 9.11
C LEU A 222 -7.54 -12.04 10.21
N VAL A 223 -7.74 -10.76 9.88
CA VAL A 223 -8.25 -9.77 10.85
C VAL A 223 -9.67 -10.11 11.29
N SER A 224 -10.52 -10.55 10.37
CA SER A 224 -11.89 -10.99 10.69
C SER A 224 -11.88 -12.15 11.69
N ASP A 225 -11.02 -13.16 11.46
CA ASP A 225 -10.90 -14.31 12.38
C ASP A 225 -10.40 -13.87 13.76
N LEU A 226 -9.47 -12.93 13.82
CA LEU A 226 -9.03 -12.35 15.09
C LEU A 226 -10.14 -11.56 15.80
N VAL A 227 -10.92 -10.76 15.08
CA VAL A 227 -12.00 -9.96 15.67
C VAL A 227 -13.09 -10.84 16.26
N PHE A 228 -13.44 -11.93 15.59
CA PHE A 228 -14.52 -12.84 15.99
C PHE A 228 -14.04 -14.08 16.79
N ASP A 229 -12.79 -14.08 17.25
CA ASP A 229 -12.20 -15.16 18.05
C ASP A 229 -12.32 -16.55 17.37
N ARG A 230 -12.19 -16.59 16.04
CA ARG A 230 -12.18 -17.85 15.27
C ARG A 230 -10.82 -18.55 15.38
N ALA A 231 -10.77 -19.80 14.94
CA ALA A 231 -9.52 -20.55 14.89
C ALA A 231 -8.45 -19.80 14.06
N PRO A 232 -7.26 -19.56 14.61
CA PRO A 232 -6.24 -18.77 13.90
C PRO A 232 -5.69 -19.56 12.71
N ASP A 233 -5.58 -18.87 11.56
CA ASP A 233 -4.89 -19.39 10.40
C ASP A 233 -3.38 -19.55 10.70
N PRO A 234 -2.75 -20.66 10.25
CA PRO A 234 -1.31 -20.86 10.43
C PRO A 234 -0.42 -19.72 9.91
N ALA A 235 -0.83 -18.98 8.90
CA ALA A 235 -0.11 -17.83 8.37
C ALA A 235 0.12 -16.73 9.43
N LEU A 236 -0.72 -16.63 10.45
CA LEU A 236 -0.54 -15.65 11.54
C LEU A 236 0.73 -15.84 12.33
N ARG A 237 1.32 -17.04 12.32
CA ARG A 237 2.57 -17.31 13.07
C ARG A 237 3.71 -16.41 12.59
N ASP A 238 3.88 -16.29 11.29
CA ASP A 238 4.97 -15.52 10.68
C ASP A 238 4.69 -14.03 10.69
N LEU A 239 3.42 -13.64 10.87
CA LEU A 239 2.96 -12.25 10.89
C LEU A 239 2.84 -11.69 12.34
N ASP A 240 2.97 -12.54 13.36
CA ASP A 240 2.71 -12.19 14.77
C ASP A 240 3.55 -10.96 15.21
N PRO A 241 2.90 -9.92 15.75
CA PRO A 241 3.59 -8.75 16.33
C PRO A 241 4.64 -9.11 17.39
N ALA A 242 4.45 -10.20 18.12
CA ALA A 242 5.36 -10.65 19.18
C ALA A 242 6.80 -10.92 18.71
N ARG A 243 7.04 -11.10 17.39
CA ARG A 243 8.40 -11.22 16.84
C ARG A 243 9.23 -9.95 17.00
N PHE A 244 8.60 -8.83 17.31
CA PHE A 244 9.26 -7.56 17.65
C PHE A 244 9.25 -7.26 19.15
N GLY A 245 9.04 -8.25 20.00
CA GLY A 245 9.05 -8.10 21.46
C GLY A 245 7.72 -7.59 22.02
N GLY A 246 7.74 -6.47 22.75
CA GLY A 246 6.60 -5.96 23.50
C GLY A 246 5.52 -5.21 22.69
N LEU A 247 5.04 -5.75 21.57
CA LEU A 247 3.86 -5.24 20.85
C LEU A 247 2.55 -5.86 21.33
#